data_186542e97ea2b588e4566196fa0b68f0
#
_entry.id   186542e97ea2b588e4566196fa0b68f0
#
_cell.length_a   1.000
_cell.length_b   1.000
_cell.length_c   1.000
_cell.angle_alpha   90.00
_cell.angle_beta   90.00
_cell.angle_gamma   90.00
#
_symmetry.space_group_name_H-M   'P 1'
#
loop_
_entity.id
_entity.type
_entity.pdbx_description
1 polymer ?
#
loop_
_entity_poly.entity_id
_entity_poly.type
_entity_poly.pdbx_seq_one_letter_code
_entity_poly.pdbx_strand_id
1 'polypeptide(L)' 'VVTADKLQRAQEHIANGLNVREAATRLKVSKTALYAALQGGSEQP' A
#
# COMPACT_ATOMS: atom_id res chain seq x y z
N VAL A 1 -4.24 10.10 1.64
CA VAL A 1 -4.99 9.20 0.80
C VAL A 1 -4.05 8.51 -0.17
N VAL A 2 -4.21 7.22 -0.33
CA VAL A 2 -3.35 6.45 -1.21
C VAL A 2 -3.93 6.50 -2.60
N THR A 3 -3.17 7.02 -3.55
CA THR A 3 -3.62 7.12 -4.92
C THR A 3 -3.28 5.83 -5.66
N ALA A 4 -3.79 5.71 -6.87
CA ALA A 4 -3.49 4.54 -7.67
C ALA A 4 -1.99 4.41 -7.93
N ASP A 5 -1.31 5.53 -8.16
CA ASP A 5 0.13 5.50 -8.33
C ASP A 5 0.82 4.93 -7.12
N LYS A 6 0.44 5.37 -5.93
CA LYS A 6 1.08 4.88 -4.73
C LYS A 6 0.75 3.42 -4.49
N LEU A 7 -0.46 3.03 -4.79
CA LEU A 7 -0.83 1.63 -4.64
C LEU A 7 0.01 0.76 -5.56
N GLN A 8 0.21 1.19 -6.78
CA GLN A 8 0.98 0.42 -7.72
C GLN A 8 2.43 0.30 -7.26
N ARG A 9 3.00 1.40 -6.77
CA ARG A 9 4.36 1.33 -6.27
C ARG A 9 4.47 0.43 -5.06
N ALA A 10 3.45 0.45 -4.20
CA ALA A 10 3.47 -0.43 -3.05
C ALA A 10 3.46 -1.89 -3.49
N GLN A 11 2.66 -2.21 -4.48
CA GLN A 11 2.62 -3.57 -4.97
C GLN A 11 3.96 -3.97 -5.56
N GLU A 12 4.64 -3.06 -6.23
CA GLU A 12 5.95 -3.34 -6.77
C GLU A 12 6.97 -3.58 -5.67
N HIS A 13 6.93 -2.77 -4.62
CA HIS A 13 7.84 -2.97 -3.52
C HIS A 13 7.62 -4.34 -2.87
N ILE A 14 6.37 -4.73 -2.70
CA ILE A 14 6.07 -6.01 -2.09
C ILE A 14 6.53 -7.14 -3.00
N ALA A 15 6.34 -6.98 -4.30
CA ALA A 15 6.79 -8.00 -5.25
C ALA A 15 8.31 -8.14 -5.22
N ASN A 16 9.02 -7.07 -4.85
CA ASN A 16 10.46 -7.13 -4.78
C ASN A 16 10.96 -7.65 -3.43
N GLY A 17 10.07 -8.03 -2.55
CA GLY A 17 10.48 -8.61 -1.29
C GLY A 17 10.25 -7.73 -0.07
N LEU A 18 9.73 -6.55 -0.24
CA LEU A 18 9.46 -5.69 0.90
C LEU A 18 8.10 -6.05 1.47
N ASN A 19 7.92 -5.80 2.77
CA ASN A 19 6.61 -6.04 3.34
C ASN A 19 5.81 -4.74 3.32
N VAL A 20 4.55 -4.82 3.75
CA VAL A 20 3.67 -3.67 3.66
C VAL A 20 4.19 -2.52 4.50
N ARG A 21 4.75 -2.82 5.66
CA ARG A 21 5.26 -1.77 6.52
C ARG A 21 6.39 -1.00 5.83
N GLU A 22 7.30 -1.72 5.19
CA GLU A 22 8.39 -1.07 4.51
C GLU A 22 7.88 -0.27 3.33
N ALA A 23 6.94 -0.82 2.58
CA ALA A 23 6.38 -0.11 1.46
C ALA A 23 5.71 1.18 1.91
N ALA A 24 4.96 1.12 3.00
CA ALA A 24 4.30 2.32 3.51
C ALA A 24 5.32 3.39 3.90
N THR A 25 6.40 2.98 4.51
CA THR A 25 7.42 3.93 4.91
C THR A 25 8.04 4.60 3.69
N ARG A 26 8.32 3.81 2.65
CA ARG A 26 8.95 4.38 1.47
C ARG A 26 8.01 5.31 0.73
N LEU A 27 6.72 5.03 0.78
CA LEU A 27 5.77 5.86 0.10
C LEU A 27 5.24 6.99 0.97
N LYS A 28 5.65 7.00 2.24
CA LYS A 28 5.22 8.06 3.15
C LYS A 28 3.71 8.06 3.32
N VAL A 29 3.12 6.90 3.40
CA VAL A 29 1.70 6.76 3.69
C VAL A 29 1.58 5.97 4.96
N SER A 30 0.43 6.05 5.62
CA SER A 30 0.25 5.29 6.83
C SER A 30 0.07 3.82 6.50
N LYS A 31 0.51 2.98 7.41
CA LYS A 31 0.38 1.56 7.21
C LYS A 31 -1.08 1.16 7.09
N THR A 32 -1.93 1.74 7.90
CA THR A 32 -3.35 1.41 7.86
C THR A 32 -3.96 1.80 6.52
N ALA A 33 -3.62 2.97 6.00
CA ALA A 33 -4.14 3.39 4.73
C ALA A 33 -3.67 2.46 3.61
N LEU A 34 -2.42 2.02 3.68
CA LEU A 34 -1.90 1.15 2.65
C LEU A 34 -2.57 -0.22 2.72
N TYR A 35 -2.78 -0.75 3.91
CA TYR A 35 -3.47 -2.01 4.04
C TYR A 35 -4.87 -1.91 3.44
N ALA A 36 -5.58 -0.84 3.73
CA ALA A 36 -6.93 -0.68 3.18
C ALA A 36 -6.90 -0.64 1.66
N ALA A 37 -5.93 0.06 1.11
CA ALA A 37 -5.83 0.16 -0.34
C ALA A 37 -5.50 -1.19 -0.96
N LEU A 38 -4.63 -1.94 -0.33
CA LEU A 38 -4.24 -3.22 -0.88
C LEU A 38 -5.36 -4.24 -0.78
N GLN A 39 -6.29 -4.03 0.13
CA GLN A 39 -7.39 -4.93 0.26
C GLN A 39 -8.52 -4.59 -0.68
N GLY A 40 -8.25 -3.82 -1.69
CA GLY A 40 -9.24 -3.63 -2.69
C GLY A 40 -10.18 -2.55 -2.46
N GLY A 41 -9.70 -1.54 -1.86
CA GLY A 41 -10.53 -0.46 -1.71
C GLY A 41 -11.49 -0.61 -0.64
N SER A 42 -11.37 -1.55 -0.06
CA SER A 42 -11.99 -1.64 1.07
C SER A 42 -13.35 -1.52 1.09
N GLU A 43 -13.93 -1.73 0.20
CA GLU A 43 -15.17 -1.63 0.37
C GLU A 43 -15.60 -2.75 0.98
N GLN A 44 -14.98 -3.29 1.68
CA GLN A 44 -15.33 -4.30 2.34
C GLN A 44 -16.28 -4.07 3.19
N PRO A 45 -17.19 -4.60 3.26
CA PRO A 45 -18.22 -4.43 4.25
C PRO A 45 -17.81 -4.79 5.57
#